data_28b18f7a4f69cd0b3f9cfe1f0c9dff7b
#
_entry.id   28b18f7a4f69cd0b3f9cfe1f0c9dff7b
#
_cell.length_a   1.000
_cell.length_b   1.000
_cell.length_c   1.000
_cell.angle_alpha   90.00
_cell.angle_beta   90.00
_cell.angle_gamma   90.00
#
_symmetry.space_group_name_H-M   'P 1'
#
loop_
_entity.id
_entity.type
_entity.pdbx_description
1 polymer ?
#
loop_
_entity_poly.entity_id
_entity_poly.type
_entity_poly.pdbx_seq_one_letter_code
_entity_poly.pdbx_strand_id
1 'polypeptide(L)'
;MAIMTPRGLLCAVFGLCVASLACGDKTQFNEDVARNILQSNAVKLEGEVVTITSMQVDCGVESELWDAPSQVSGNRSTARLTPKGRELNFDDDPTMESNFRQPHASVRGTFSLEVGDISDIRNGETAGTRLVNAKTGIRIQHACFPNSLPIMGVKHGDFREDTPVSFLFRQAEDGWHLEKLVH
;
A
#
# COMPACT_ATOMS: atom_id res chain seq x y z
N MET A 1 -62.70 -42.47 42.64
CA MET A 1 -63.07 -41.34 41.77
C MET A 1 -61.79 -40.66 41.35
N ALA A 2 -61.28 -41.01 40.18
CA ALA A 2 -59.99 -40.58 39.70
C ALA A 2 -60.21 -39.49 38.64
N ILE A 3 -59.58 -38.31 38.82
CA ILE A 3 -59.63 -37.22 37.86
C ILE A 3 -58.29 -37.20 37.11
N MET A 4 -58.38 -37.50 35.83
CA MET A 4 -57.26 -37.38 34.88
C MET A 4 -57.04 -35.94 34.46
N THR A 5 -55.83 -35.42 34.58
CA THR A 5 -55.37 -34.18 33.98
C THR A 5 -54.63 -34.45 32.69
N PRO A 6 -54.93 -33.72 31.60
CA PRO A 6 -54.20 -33.86 30.34
C PRO A 6 -52.85 -33.12 30.35
N ARG A 7 -51.84 -33.85 29.90
CA ARG A 7 -50.48 -33.35 29.65
C ARG A 7 -50.49 -32.41 28.41
N GLY A 8 -50.20 -31.15 28.64
CA GLY A 8 -49.94 -30.20 27.59
C GLY A 8 -48.57 -30.42 26.97
N LEU A 9 -48.57 -30.68 25.66
CA LEU A 9 -47.37 -30.87 24.83
C LEU A 9 -46.83 -29.46 24.47
N LEU A 10 -45.71 -29.06 25.09
CA LEU A 10 -45.02 -27.85 24.73
C LEU A 10 -44.10 -28.14 23.56
N CYS A 11 -44.50 -27.73 22.35
CA CYS A 11 -43.60 -27.72 21.18
C CYS A 11 -42.66 -26.53 21.31
N ALA A 12 -41.43 -26.80 21.74
CA ALA A 12 -40.32 -25.83 21.63
C ALA A 12 -39.85 -25.80 20.17
N VAL A 13 -40.24 -24.76 19.45
CA VAL A 13 -39.69 -24.44 18.13
C VAL A 13 -38.31 -23.87 18.33
N PHE A 14 -37.29 -24.72 18.19
CA PHE A 14 -35.88 -24.24 18.05
C PHE A 14 -35.76 -23.60 16.68
N GLY A 15 -35.80 -22.26 16.66
CA GLY A 15 -35.41 -21.49 15.51
C GLY A 15 -33.90 -21.65 15.27
N LEU A 16 -33.54 -22.51 14.31
CA LEU A 16 -32.20 -22.55 13.75
C LEU A 16 -31.99 -21.24 12.99
N CYS A 17 -31.40 -20.25 13.63
CA CYS A 17 -30.72 -19.16 12.93
C CYS A 17 -29.52 -19.77 12.19
N VAL A 18 -29.74 -20.16 10.94
CA VAL A 18 -28.66 -20.42 9.98
C VAL A 18 -28.03 -19.05 9.71
N ALA A 19 -27.03 -18.69 10.51
CA ALA A 19 -26.08 -17.67 10.11
C ALA A 19 -25.38 -18.25 8.87
N SER A 20 -25.86 -17.87 7.69
CA SER A 20 -25.13 -18.02 6.45
C SER A 20 -23.89 -17.16 6.55
N LEU A 21 -22.86 -17.72 7.18
CA LEU A 21 -21.49 -17.31 6.95
C LEU A 21 -21.29 -17.42 5.44
N ALA A 22 -21.29 -16.29 4.77
CA ALA A 22 -20.81 -16.20 3.40
C ALA A 22 -19.33 -16.64 3.42
N CYS A 23 -19.13 -17.94 3.32
CA CYS A 23 -17.84 -18.50 2.91
C CYS A 23 -17.67 -18.08 1.45
N GLY A 24 -17.22 -16.84 1.25
CA GLY A 24 -16.65 -16.47 -0.04
C GLY A 24 -15.58 -17.51 -0.32
N ASP A 25 -15.68 -18.10 -1.50
CA ASP A 25 -14.75 -19.13 -1.95
C ASP A 25 -13.32 -18.56 -1.87
N LYS A 26 -12.59 -18.92 -0.80
CA LYS A 26 -11.24 -18.44 -0.52
C LYS A 26 -10.24 -18.80 -1.62
N THR A 27 -10.69 -19.58 -2.60
CA THR A 27 -9.87 -20.03 -3.73
C THR A 27 -9.96 -19.11 -4.93
N GLN A 28 -11.03 -18.31 -5.05
CA GLN A 28 -11.22 -17.46 -6.22
C GLN A 28 -10.51 -16.11 -6.03
N PHE A 29 -9.50 -15.87 -6.86
CA PHE A 29 -8.82 -14.57 -6.90
C PHE A 29 -9.61 -13.59 -7.77
N ASN A 30 -9.92 -12.43 -7.22
CA ASN A 30 -10.63 -11.34 -7.88
C ASN A 30 -10.05 -9.98 -7.45
N GLU A 31 -10.63 -8.90 -7.97
CA GLU A 31 -10.21 -7.53 -7.66
C GLU A 31 -10.32 -7.20 -6.16
N ASP A 32 -11.40 -7.62 -5.49
CA ASP A 32 -11.60 -7.34 -4.07
C ASP A 32 -10.53 -8.04 -3.22
N VAL A 33 -10.19 -9.29 -3.56
CA VAL A 33 -9.12 -10.03 -2.89
C VAL A 33 -7.78 -9.32 -3.09
N ALA A 34 -7.45 -8.94 -4.31
CA ALA A 34 -6.22 -8.22 -4.62
C ALA A 34 -6.16 -6.89 -3.85
N ARG A 35 -7.23 -6.11 -3.90
CA ARG A 35 -7.34 -4.81 -3.23
C ARG A 35 -7.18 -4.95 -1.71
N ASN A 36 -7.88 -5.89 -1.09
CA ASN A 36 -7.80 -6.13 0.35
C ASN A 36 -6.39 -6.51 0.80
N ILE A 37 -5.69 -7.35 0.04
CA ILE A 37 -4.31 -7.73 0.35
C ILE A 37 -3.39 -6.52 0.22
N LEU A 38 -3.49 -5.77 -0.88
CA LEU A 38 -2.65 -4.60 -1.13
C LEU A 38 -2.90 -3.46 -0.13
N GLN A 39 -4.14 -3.27 0.33
CA GLN A 39 -4.51 -2.25 1.31
C GLN A 39 -4.27 -2.71 2.75
N SER A 40 -3.98 -3.98 2.99
CA SER A 40 -3.70 -4.44 4.34
C SER A 40 -2.45 -3.72 4.88
N ASN A 41 -2.51 -3.28 6.15
CA ASN A 41 -1.39 -2.60 6.82
C ASN A 41 -0.11 -3.47 6.91
N ALA A 42 -0.20 -4.74 6.50
CA ALA A 42 0.92 -5.66 6.44
C ALA A 42 1.79 -5.47 5.18
N VAL A 43 1.26 -4.82 4.12
CA VAL A 43 2.04 -4.58 2.90
C VAL A 43 2.80 -3.27 3.08
N LYS A 44 4.05 -3.39 3.47
CA LYS A 44 5.01 -2.29 3.47
C LYS A 44 5.98 -2.49 2.33
N LEU A 45 6.25 -1.41 1.62
CA LEU A 45 7.28 -1.36 0.59
C LEU A 45 8.57 -0.86 1.24
N GLU A 46 9.55 -1.75 1.37
CA GLU A 46 10.85 -1.46 1.98
C GLU A 46 11.85 -0.99 0.93
N GLY A 47 12.59 0.05 1.28
CA GLY A 47 13.67 0.58 0.42
C GLY A 47 13.19 1.26 -0.86
N GLU A 48 11.89 1.54 -0.98
CA GLU A 48 11.34 2.26 -2.13
C GLU A 48 11.79 3.72 -2.16
N VAL A 49 12.05 4.20 -3.36
CA VAL A 49 12.43 5.58 -3.59
C VAL A 49 11.22 6.37 -4.04
N VAL A 50 10.88 7.41 -3.30
CA VAL A 50 9.83 8.35 -3.68
C VAL A 50 10.43 9.67 -4.13
N THR A 51 9.74 10.34 -5.04
CA THR A 51 10.09 11.68 -5.47
C THR A 51 9.19 12.69 -4.79
N ILE A 52 9.80 13.71 -4.19
CA ILE A 52 9.12 14.83 -3.55
C ILE A 52 9.47 16.14 -4.26
N THR A 53 8.50 17.04 -4.32
CA THR A 53 8.66 18.35 -4.96
C THR A 53 9.50 19.30 -4.09
N SER A 54 10.01 20.38 -4.68
CA SER A 54 10.68 21.44 -3.91
C SER A 54 9.81 22.00 -2.80
N MET A 55 8.51 22.22 -3.03
CA MET A 55 7.58 22.67 -1.98
C MET A 55 7.48 21.68 -0.81
N GLN A 56 7.52 20.38 -1.08
CA GLN A 56 7.54 19.35 -0.04
C GLN A 56 8.88 19.32 0.70
N VAL A 57 10.00 19.61 0.00
CA VAL A 57 11.31 19.77 0.65
C VAL A 57 11.28 20.96 1.60
N ASP A 58 10.81 22.12 1.15
CA ASP A 58 10.73 23.33 1.97
C ASP A 58 9.82 23.13 3.19
N CYS A 59 8.62 22.54 2.96
CA CYS A 59 7.72 22.17 4.05
C CYS A 59 8.37 21.22 5.06
N GLY A 60 9.17 20.27 4.60
CA GLY A 60 9.88 19.34 5.48
C GLY A 60 10.95 20.03 6.31
N VAL A 61 11.65 21.05 5.78
CA VAL A 61 12.58 21.90 6.55
C VAL A 61 11.81 22.68 7.63
N GLU A 62 10.71 23.34 7.25
CA GLU A 62 9.86 24.10 8.19
C GLU A 62 9.25 23.20 9.28
N SER A 63 8.97 21.96 8.95
CA SER A 63 8.41 20.96 9.86
C SER A 63 9.47 20.16 10.63
N GLU A 64 10.75 20.49 10.46
CA GLU A 64 11.89 19.83 11.11
C GLU A 64 12.00 18.33 10.76
N LEU A 65 11.55 17.91 9.57
CA LEU A 65 11.75 16.55 9.09
C LEU A 65 13.18 16.33 8.63
N TRP A 66 13.80 17.38 8.09
CA TRP A 66 15.22 17.44 7.70
C TRP A 66 15.76 18.85 7.81
N ASP A 67 17.08 18.95 7.86
CA ASP A 67 17.79 20.24 7.87
C ASP A 67 17.73 20.90 6.49
N ALA A 68 18.03 22.20 6.44
CA ALA A 68 18.13 22.90 5.16
C ALA A 68 19.17 22.21 4.24
N PRO A 69 18.84 22.10 2.93
CA PRO A 69 19.71 21.42 1.99
C PRO A 69 21.10 22.06 1.90
N SER A 70 22.13 21.25 1.92
CA SER A 70 23.51 21.67 1.70
C SER A 70 24.08 21.06 0.43
N GLN A 71 24.89 21.85 -0.31
CA GLN A 71 25.54 21.38 -1.53
C GLN A 71 26.61 20.35 -1.19
N VAL A 72 26.54 19.17 -1.81
CA VAL A 72 27.51 18.08 -1.62
C VAL A 72 28.54 18.07 -2.75
N SER A 73 28.09 18.12 -4.00
CA SER A 73 28.99 18.21 -5.15
C SER A 73 28.23 18.64 -6.43
N GLY A 74 28.83 19.49 -7.25
CA GLY A 74 28.26 19.91 -8.53
C GLY A 74 26.82 20.41 -8.40
N ASN A 75 25.89 19.71 -9.05
CA ASN A 75 24.45 20.05 -9.05
C ASN A 75 23.64 19.27 -8.02
N ARG A 76 24.29 18.69 -7.01
CA ARG A 76 23.68 17.79 -6.05
C ARG A 76 23.71 18.41 -4.66
N SER A 77 22.57 18.48 -4.00
CA SER A 77 22.43 18.86 -2.61
C SER A 77 21.68 17.79 -1.82
N THR A 78 21.94 17.74 -0.53
CA THR A 78 21.32 16.76 0.37
C THR A 78 20.83 17.50 1.61
N ALA A 79 19.63 17.17 2.03
CA ALA A 79 19.04 17.62 3.29
C ALA A 79 19.21 16.51 4.33
N ARG A 80 19.83 16.81 5.48
CA ARG A 80 20.07 15.81 6.52
C ARG A 80 18.77 15.44 7.22
N LEU A 81 18.47 14.16 7.27
CA LEU A 81 17.28 13.62 7.94
C LEU A 81 17.38 13.75 9.46
N THR A 82 16.36 14.33 10.08
CA THR A 82 16.26 14.49 11.54
C THR A 82 15.63 13.23 12.17
N PRO A 83 15.67 13.10 13.51
CA PRO A 83 14.92 12.05 14.20
C PRO A 83 13.41 12.08 13.87
N LYS A 84 12.82 13.28 13.75
CA LYS A 84 11.40 13.46 13.41
C LYS A 84 11.06 12.96 11.98
N GLY A 85 11.96 13.21 11.03
CA GLY A 85 11.82 12.64 9.68
C GLY A 85 11.91 11.12 9.68
N ARG A 86 12.74 10.53 10.52
CA ARG A 86 12.84 9.06 10.67
C ARG A 86 11.55 8.43 11.22
N GLU A 87 10.77 9.14 12.04
CA GLU A 87 9.47 8.68 12.51
C GLU A 87 8.44 8.50 11.37
N LEU A 88 8.66 9.16 10.23
CA LEU A 88 7.86 8.96 9.01
C LEU A 88 8.36 7.82 8.12
N ASN A 89 9.28 7.00 8.64
CA ASN A 89 9.92 5.87 7.95
C ASN A 89 10.75 6.26 6.72
N PHE A 90 11.32 7.46 6.71
CA PHE A 90 12.41 7.78 5.80
C PHE A 90 13.71 7.16 6.32
N ASP A 91 14.43 6.47 5.43
CA ASP A 91 15.67 5.75 5.75
C ASP A 91 16.92 6.57 5.41
N ASP A 92 16.87 7.30 4.29
CA ASP A 92 17.99 8.05 3.74
C ASP A 92 17.72 9.55 3.72
N ASP A 93 18.80 10.33 3.69
CA ASP A 93 18.77 11.78 3.51
C ASP A 93 18.17 12.14 2.12
N PRO A 94 17.18 13.05 2.05
CA PRO A 94 16.65 13.52 0.77
C PRO A 94 17.76 14.09 -0.12
N THR A 95 17.87 13.58 -1.33
CA THR A 95 18.87 14.03 -2.30
C THR A 95 18.19 14.78 -3.44
N MET A 96 18.65 16.00 -3.71
CA MET A 96 18.17 16.87 -4.77
C MET A 96 19.19 16.97 -5.90
N GLU A 97 18.69 16.92 -7.15
CA GLU A 97 19.49 17.14 -8.35
C GLU A 97 18.95 18.37 -9.08
N SER A 98 19.78 19.38 -9.29
CA SER A 98 19.39 20.66 -9.89
C SER A 98 19.28 20.65 -11.42
N ASN A 99 19.55 19.51 -12.06
CA ASN A 99 19.55 19.39 -13.54
C ASN A 99 18.18 19.29 -14.17
N PHE A 100 17.11 19.24 -13.39
CA PHE A 100 15.75 19.09 -13.87
C PHE A 100 15.03 20.45 -13.98
N ARG A 101 14.14 20.57 -14.96
CA ARG A 101 13.32 21.79 -15.15
C ARG A 101 12.44 22.11 -13.93
N GLN A 102 12.17 21.11 -13.10
CA GLN A 102 11.52 21.27 -11.81
C GLN A 102 12.40 20.59 -10.75
N PRO A 103 12.89 21.34 -9.76
CA PRO A 103 13.66 20.75 -8.68
C PRO A 103 12.80 19.76 -7.90
N HIS A 104 13.31 18.56 -7.76
CA HIS A 104 12.71 17.50 -6.95
C HIS A 104 13.79 16.82 -6.13
N ALA A 105 13.37 16.17 -5.07
CA ALA A 105 14.25 15.35 -4.27
C ALA A 105 13.81 13.89 -4.33
N SER A 106 14.76 12.99 -4.29
CA SER A 106 14.53 11.57 -4.09
C SER A 106 14.82 11.22 -2.64
N VAL A 107 13.93 10.46 -2.02
CA VAL A 107 14.11 9.97 -0.65
C VAL A 107 13.69 8.51 -0.59
N ARG A 108 14.48 7.71 0.15
CA ARG A 108 14.19 6.30 0.35
C ARG A 108 13.51 6.08 1.70
N GLY A 109 12.65 5.06 1.77
CA GLY A 109 11.99 4.72 3.02
C GLY A 109 11.19 3.43 2.96
N THR A 110 10.52 3.14 4.06
CA THR A 110 9.59 2.03 4.21
C THR A 110 8.17 2.58 4.31
N PHE A 111 7.37 2.42 3.28
CA PHE A 111 6.10 3.12 3.16
C PHE A 111 4.90 2.20 3.05
N SER A 112 3.75 2.70 3.51
CA SER A 112 2.47 2.03 3.29
C SER A 112 1.97 2.27 1.87
N LEU A 113 1.48 1.19 1.24
CA LEU A 113 0.92 1.25 -0.10
C LEU A 113 -0.50 1.83 -0.08
N GLU A 114 -0.78 2.75 -0.99
CA GLU A 114 -2.13 3.21 -1.32
C GLU A 114 -2.52 2.67 -2.68
N VAL A 115 -3.64 1.94 -2.74
CA VAL A 115 -4.11 1.27 -3.97
C VAL A 115 -5.26 2.06 -4.57
N GLY A 116 -5.10 2.51 -5.80
CA GLY A 116 -6.13 3.10 -6.62
C GLY A 116 -6.87 2.04 -7.47
N ASP A 117 -6.99 2.32 -8.76
CA ASP A 117 -7.71 1.46 -9.68
C ASP A 117 -6.88 0.23 -10.07
N ILE A 118 -7.50 -0.94 -9.99
CA ILE A 118 -6.97 -2.17 -10.56
C ILE A 118 -7.39 -2.23 -12.03
N SER A 119 -6.43 -2.27 -12.93
CA SER A 119 -6.66 -2.19 -14.37
C SER A 119 -6.64 -3.53 -15.09
N ASP A 120 -5.97 -4.53 -14.52
CA ASP A 120 -5.82 -5.83 -15.15
C ASP A 120 -5.47 -6.91 -14.11
N ILE A 121 -6.09 -8.09 -14.26
CA ILE A 121 -5.79 -9.29 -13.49
C ILE A 121 -5.60 -10.44 -14.47
N ARG A 122 -4.43 -11.03 -14.52
CA ARG A 122 -4.11 -12.14 -15.42
C ARG A 122 -3.37 -13.27 -14.70
N ASN A 123 -3.31 -14.43 -15.36
CA ASN A 123 -2.50 -15.53 -14.86
C ASN A 123 -1.02 -15.14 -14.86
N GLY A 124 -0.32 -15.48 -13.79
CA GLY A 124 1.14 -15.39 -13.77
C GLY A 124 1.77 -16.54 -14.57
N GLU A 125 3.07 -16.51 -14.71
CA GLU A 125 3.82 -17.53 -15.48
C GLU A 125 3.82 -18.90 -14.80
N THR A 126 3.69 -18.92 -13.48
CA THR A 126 3.65 -20.14 -12.67
C THR A 126 2.21 -20.47 -12.26
N ALA A 127 1.87 -21.76 -12.22
CA ALA A 127 0.59 -22.22 -11.71
C ALA A 127 0.35 -21.71 -10.27
N GLY A 128 -0.88 -21.29 -9.96
CA GLY A 128 -1.21 -20.71 -8.66
C GLY A 128 -0.71 -19.29 -8.45
N THR A 129 -0.30 -18.59 -9.50
CA THR A 129 0.05 -17.17 -9.42
C THR A 129 -0.89 -16.28 -10.24
N ARG A 130 -1.02 -15.02 -9.81
CA ARG A 130 -1.75 -13.95 -10.51
C ARG A 130 -0.88 -12.71 -10.62
N LEU A 131 -0.91 -12.08 -11.77
CA LEU A 131 -0.32 -10.77 -11.98
C LEU A 131 -1.43 -9.74 -11.99
N VAL A 132 -1.27 -8.70 -11.17
CA VAL A 132 -2.24 -7.62 -11.02
C VAL A 132 -1.58 -6.31 -11.37
N ASN A 133 -2.19 -5.54 -12.27
CA ASN A 133 -1.76 -4.18 -12.58
C ASN A 133 -2.70 -3.20 -11.86
N ALA A 134 -2.15 -2.35 -11.05
CA ALA A 134 -2.92 -1.37 -10.30
C ALA A 134 -2.23 0.00 -10.29
N LYS A 135 -3.02 1.06 -10.30
CA LYS A 135 -2.54 2.39 -9.94
C LYS A 135 -2.26 2.40 -8.44
N THR A 136 -1.06 2.75 -8.06
CA THR A 136 -0.66 2.74 -6.67
C THR A 136 0.19 3.95 -6.34
N GLY A 137 0.18 4.30 -5.08
CA GLY A 137 1.02 5.35 -4.55
C GLY A 137 1.48 5.04 -3.14
N ILE A 138 2.29 5.92 -2.62
CA ILE A 138 2.80 5.87 -1.26
C ILE A 138 2.10 6.94 -0.43
N ARG A 139 1.52 6.53 0.68
CA ARG A 139 0.90 7.45 1.63
C ARG A 139 1.84 7.74 2.78
N ILE A 140 2.21 8.99 2.91
CA ILE A 140 2.96 9.50 4.07
C ILE A 140 2.00 10.35 4.90
N GLN A 141 1.78 9.96 6.16
CA GLN A 141 0.83 10.66 7.04
C GLN A 141 1.45 11.92 7.65
N HIS A 142 1.60 12.96 6.84
CA HIS A 142 2.12 14.25 7.29
C HIS A 142 1.55 15.38 6.42
N ALA A 143 1.39 16.58 7.00
CA ALA A 143 0.82 17.75 6.30
C ALA A 143 1.62 18.18 5.06
N CYS A 144 2.93 17.93 5.03
CA CYS A 144 3.78 18.20 3.86
C CYS A 144 3.48 17.27 2.68
N PHE A 145 2.78 16.16 2.90
CA PHE A 145 2.46 15.14 1.90
C PHE A 145 0.94 14.88 1.85
N PRO A 146 0.14 15.89 1.43
CA PRO A 146 -1.32 15.79 1.47
C PRO A 146 -1.87 14.73 0.49
N ASN A 147 -1.12 14.45 -0.56
CA ASN A 147 -1.49 13.52 -1.62
C ASN A 147 -0.60 12.28 -1.59
N SER A 148 -1.10 11.20 -2.17
CA SER A 148 -0.30 10.01 -2.45
C SER A 148 0.85 10.33 -3.39
N LEU A 149 2.03 9.80 -3.09
CA LEU A 149 3.23 9.96 -3.91
C LEU A 149 3.33 8.79 -4.91
N PRO A 150 3.69 9.04 -6.17
CA PRO A 150 3.84 7.97 -7.15
C PRO A 150 5.01 7.07 -6.77
N ILE A 151 4.83 5.75 -6.96
CA ILE A 151 5.92 4.79 -6.88
C ILE A 151 6.74 4.94 -8.15
N MET A 152 8.04 5.15 -7.99
CA MET A 152 8.95 5.24 -9.12
C MET A 152 9.13 3.85 -9.75
N GLY A 153 8.41 3.60 -10.85
CA GLY A 153 8.70 2.44 -11.71
C GLY A 153 10.11 2.55 -12.30
N VAL A 154 10.85 1.46 -12.30
CA VAL A 154 12.29 1.31 -12.59
C VAL A 154 12.71 1.65 -14.02
N LYS A 155 12.01 2.40 -14.81
CA LYS A 155 12.47 2.83 -16.13
C LYS A 155 12.73 4.32 -16.17
N HIS A 156 14.02 4.64 -16.16
CA HIS A 156 14.65 5.91 -16.51
C HIS A 156 13.71 6.97 -17.10
N GLY A 157 13.40 8.00 -16.32
CA GLY A 157 12.97 9.31 -16.83
C GLY A 157 11.49 9.54 -17.08
N ASP A 158 10.63 8.54 -17.05
CA ASP A 158 9.19 8.71 -17.24
C ASP A 158 8.44 8.78 -15.90
N PHE A 159 8.42 9.97 -15.31
CA PHE A 159 7.54 10.30 -14.19
C PHE A 159 6.10 10.46 -14.68
N ARG A 160 5.39 9.37 -14.86
CA ARG A 160 3.96 9.41 -15.14
C ARG A 160 3.22 8.95 -13.90
N GLU A 161 2.48 9.87 -13.30
CA GLU A 161 1.57 9.62 -12.16
C GLU A 161 0.55 8.50 -12.43
N ASP A 162 0.40 8.08 -13.69
CA ASP A 162 -0.61 7.15 -14.15
C ASP A 162 -0.09 5.77 -14.56
N THR A 163 1.19 5.46 -14.34
CA THR A 163 1.74 4.15 -14.75
C THR A 163 1.28 3.07 -13.78
N PRO A 164 0.54 2.04 -14.23
CA PRO A 164 0.19 0.92 -13.37
C PRO A 164 1.44 0.18 -12.92
N VAL A 165 1.45 -0.18 -11.65
CA VAL A 165 2.47 -1.02 -11.05
C VAL A 165 1.98 -2.46 -11.06
N SER A 166 2.87 -3.40 -11.35
CA SER A 166 2.54 -4.82 -11.40
C SER A 166 2.88 -5.53 -10.09
N PHE A 167 1.96 -6.34 -9.60
CA PHE A 167 2.11 -7.12 -8.39
C PHE A 167 1.90 -8.59 -8.69
N LEU A 168 2.81 -9.43 -8.20
CA LEU A 168 2.68 -10.88 -8.28
C LEU A 168 2.08 -11.42 -6.99
N PHE A 169 0.98 -12.15 -7.11
CA PHE A 169 0.32 -12.86 -6.02
C PHE A 169 0.53 -14.36 -6.18
N ARG A 170 0.63 -15.06 -5.04
CA ARG A 170 0.72 -16.51 -4.98
C ARG A 170 -0.37 -17.07 -4.11
N GLN A 171 -0.97 -18.16 -4.57
CA GLN A 171 -1.92 -18.97 -3.79
C GLN A 171 -1.14 -19.91 -2.86
N ALA A 172 -1.51 -19.89 -1.58
CA ALA A 172 -1.05 -20.81 -0.54
C ALA A 172 -2.25 -21.55 0.08
N GLU A 173 -1.99 -22.44 1.03
CA GLU A 173 -3.04 -23.23 1.71
C GLU A 173 -4.04 -22.35 2.49
N ASP A 174 -3.56 -21.24 3.04
CA ASP A 174 -4.33 -20.28 3.82
C ASP A 174 -4.96 -19.15 2.99
N GLY A 175 -4.71 -19.10 1.67
CA GLY A 175 -5.27 -18.11 0.75
C GLY A 175 -4.26 -17.49 -0.20
N TRP A 176 -4.58 -16.29 -0.67
CA TRP A 176 -3.72 -15.52 -1.58
C TRP A 176 -2.84 -14.54 -0.82
N HIS A 177 -1.57 -14.43 -1.21
CA HIS A 177 -0.58 -13.53 -0.64
C HIS A 177 0.12 -12.73 -1.73
N LEU A 178 0.49 -11.49 -1.40
CA LEU A 178 1.42 -10.73 -2.22
C LEU A 178 2.80 -11.38 -2.14
N GLU A 179 3.35 -11.77 -3.30
CA GLU A 179 4.70 -12.34 -3.38
C GLU A 179 5.76 -11.25 -3.60
N LYS A 180 5.51 -10.36 -4.54
CA LYS A 180 6.44 -9.26 -4.85
C LYS A 180 5.82 -8.18 -5.73
N LEU A 181 6.46 -7.01 -5.69
CA LEU A 181 6.35 -5.98 -6.71
C LEU A 181 7.15 -6.42 -7.95
N VAL A 182 6.57 -6.24 -9.14
CA VAL A 182 7.22 -6.57 -10.42
C VAL A 182 7.55 -5.26 -11.13
N HIS A 183 8.84 -5.00 -11.28
CA HIS A 183 9.37 -3.81 -11.94
C HIS A 183 9.58 -4.03 -13.45
#